data_24b9338e841798e29952354981fdc265
#
_entry.id   24b9338e841798e29952354981fdc265
#
_cell.length_a   1.000
_cell.length_b   1.000
_cell.length_c   1.000
_cell.angle_alpha   90.00
_cell.angle_beta   90.00
_cell.angle_gamma   90.00
#
_symmetry.space_group_name_H-M   'P 1'
#
loop_
_entity.id
_entity.type
_entity.pdbx_description
1 polymer ?
#
loop_
_entity_poly.entity_id
_entity_poly.type
_entity_poly.pdbx_seq_one_letter_code
_entity_poly.pdbx_strand_id
1 'polypeptide(L)'
;MTTIIGVRFKSNGKMYYFDPQGLDIAPGTGVIVETARGVEYGDCLQGNTDVPDQQVVQPLKRVVRVATETDMKTLERNKKRADEAFIICKQKIEDRGLEMNLVTAECTFDMNKLLFYFTADGRVDFRELVKDLASVFRTRIELRQIGVRDEAKMIGGLGCCGRELCCSSYLDDFHPVSINMAKDQNLSLNPAKISGVCGRLMCCLKYEHEAYAELQKVTPRQGSVVDTPEGRGKVISTQMLRGTCKVQLDDSPEHSLTEFQCTQCCMVKGACRNRQNAAAMAEERRKREDQEDAAAPAPKKDAPKKSETPHQKPQQPRPPRKPAPQQAAGDELPEDAQNELSPDGEGAPRRRRRRGGRRRRKPNGENGAPEQHSGEE
;
A
#
# COMPACT_ATOMS: atom_id res chain seq x y z
N MET A 1 -26.54 -21.24 19.35
CA MET A 1 -25.88 -21.42 18.03
C MET A 1 -26.82 -20.90 16.98
N THR A 2 -26.37 -20.07 16.08
CA THR A 2 -27.15 -19.48 15.01
C THR A 2 -26.68 -20.04 13.67
N THR A 3 -27.59 -20.58 12.88
CA THR A 3 -27.30 -21.04 11.52
C THR A 3 -27.18 -19.84 10.59
N ILE A 4 -26.10 -19.74 9.83
CA ILE A 4 -25.84 -18.66 8.89
C ILE A 4 -25.44 -19.22 7.52
N ILE A 5 -25.64 -18.41 6.48
CA ILE A 5 -25.05 -18.64 5.15
C ILE A 5 -24.17 -17.47 4.75
N GLY A 6 -23.15 -17.75 3.94
CA GLY A 6 -22.26 -16.73 3.36
C GLY A 6 -22.67 -16.39 1.93
N VAL A 7 -23.06 -15.14 1.68
CA VAL A 7 -23.54 -14.65 0.38
C VAL A 7 -22.61 -13.58 -0.15
N ARG A 8 -22.33 -13.62 -1.44
CA ARG A 8 -21.53 -12.63 -2.17
C ARG A 8 -22.34 -12.01 -3.31
N PHE A 9 -22.29 -10.69 -3.42
CA PHE A 9 -23.06 -9.92 -4.43
C PHE A 9 -22.31 -9.65 -5.73
N LYS A 10 -20.97 -9.66 -5.68
CA LYS A 10 -20.10 -9.44 -6.85
C LYS A 10 -18.99 -10.47 -6.85
N SER A 11 -18.51 -10.87 -8.01
CA SER A 11 -17.49 -11.92 -8.18
C SER A 11 -16.29 -11.77 -7.25
N ASN A 12 -15.88 -10.55 -6.96
CA ASN A 12 -14.71 -10.20 -6.13
C ASN A 12 -15.10 -9.32 -4.94
N GLY A 13 -16.29 -9.52 -4.38
CA GLY A 13 -16.82 -8.75 -3.25
C GLY A 13 -16.64 -9.46 -1.91
N LYS A 14 -16.78 -8.69 -0.85
CA LYS A 14 -16.85 -9.21 0.52
C LYS A 14 -18.00 -10.17 0.69
N MET A 15 -17.80 -11.24 1.43
CA MET A 15 -18.84 -12.18 1.84
C MET A 15 -19.61 -11.58 3.02
N TYR A 16 -20.94 -11.67 2.96
CA TYR A 16 -21.85 -11.21 4.00
C TYR A 16 -22.66 -12.38 4.52
N TYR A 17 -22.97 -12.35 5.80
CA TYR A 17 -23.70 -13.42 6.46
C TYR A 17 -25.17 -13.08 6.61
N PHE A 18 -26.02 -14.08 6.34
CA PHE A 18 -27.48 -13.98 6.40
C PHE A 18 -28.09 -15.15 7.15
N ASP A 19 -29.29 -14.93 7.70
CA ASP A 19 -30.11 -15.97 8.31
C ASP A 19 -30.86 -16.73 7.21
N PRO A 20 -30.62 -18.04 7.03
CA PRO A 20 -31.29 -18.85 6.02
C PRO A 20 -32.78 -19.11 6.30
N GLN A 21 -33.31 -18.74 7.47
CA GLN A 21 -34.71 -18.95 7.86
C GLN A 21 -35.18 -20.41 7.74
N GLY A 22 -34.37 -21.38 8.06
CA GLY A 22 -34.65 -22.79 7.96
C GLY A 22 -34.62 -23.37 6.54
N LEU A 23 -34.23 -22.57 5.53
CA LEU A 23 -33.96 -23.07 4.18
C LEU A 23 -32.63 -23.82 4.16
N ASP A 24 -32.60 -24.96 3.49
CA ASP A 24 -31.34 -25.66 3.20
C ASP A 24 -30.76 -25.14 1.88
N ILE A 25 -29.65 -24.43 1.97
CA ILE A 25 -29.03 -23.69 0.86
C ILE A 25 -27.62 -24.22 0.64
N ALA A 26 -27.42 -24.90 -0.49
CA ALA A 26 -26.13 -25.41 -0.88
C ALA A 26 -25.20 -24.29 -1.42
N PRO A 27 -23.88 -24.43 -1.28
CA PRO A 27 -22.91 -23.54 -1.96
C PRO A 27 -23.14 -23.52 -3.47
N GLY A 28 -23.01 -22.35 -4.10
CA GLY A 28 -23.28 -22.14 -5.53
C GLY A 28 -24.73 -21.83 -5.88
N THR A 29 -25.64 -21.84 -4.91
CA THR A 29 -27.06 -21.52 -5.13
C THR A 29 -27.26 -19.99 -5.12
N GLY A 30 -27.97 -19.45 -6.11
CA GLY A 30 -28.39 -18.05 -6.10
C GLY A 30 -29.49 -17.82 -5.06
N VAL A 31 -29.41 -16.73 -4.31
CA VAL A 31 -30.38 -16.38 -3.28
C VAL A 31 -30.81 -14.91 -3.40
N ILE A 32 -32.05 -14.66 -3.02
CA ILE A 32 -32.61 -13.32 -2.90
C ILE A 32 -32.61 -12.96 -1.43
N VAL A 33 -31.93 -11.87 -1.10
CA VAL A 33 -31.72 -11.40 0.28
C VAL A 33 -32.18 -9.97 0.46
N GLU A 34 -32.61 -9.65 1.68
CA GLU A 34 -32.93 -8.29 2.05
C GLU A 34 -31.68 -7.58 2.57
N THR A 35 -31.33 -6.45 1.94
CA THR A 35 -30.18 -5.62 2.34
C THR A 35 -30.63 -4.24 2.79
N ALA A 36 -29.67 -3.39 3.27
CA ALA A 36 -29.97 -1.99 3.55
C ALA A 36 -30.32 -1.18 2.28
N ARG A 37 -30.02 -1.71 1.11
CA ARG A 37 -30.30 -1.08 -0.19
C ARG A 37 -31.64 -1.51 -0.81
N GLY A 38 -32.24 -2.55 -0.27
CA GLY A 38 -33.42 -3.22 -0.79
C GLY A 38 -33.18 -4.71 -0.99
N VAL A 39 -33.99 -5.33 -1.80
CA VAL A 39 -33.86 -6.72 -2.18
C VAL A 39 -32.77 -6.86 -3.23
N GLU A 40 -31.82 -7.76 -3.00
CA GLU A 40 -30.69 -7.99 -3.88
C GLU A 40 -30.51 -9.49 -4.15
N TYR A 41 -29.98 -9.80 -5.33
CA TYR A 41 -29.52 -11.15 -5.67
C TYR A 41 -28.06 -11.33 -5.22
N GLY A 42 -27.73 -12.51 -4.70
CA GLY A 42 -26.37 -12.88 -4.38
C GLY A 42 -26.13 -14.37 -4.53
N ASP A 43 -24.87 -14.75 -4.70
CA ASP A 43 -24.44 -16.14 -4.80
C ASP A 43 -24.03 -16.66 -3.42
N CYS A 44 -24.60 -17.78 -3.00
CA CYS A 44 -24.23 -18.46 -1.77
C CYS A 44 -22.86 -19.13 -1.97
N LEU A 45 -21.85 -18.66 -1.22
CA LEU A 45 -20.52 -19.29 -1.23
C LEU A 45 -20.35 -20.31 -0.12
N GLN A 46 -20.96 -20.03 1.02
CA GLN A 46 -20.91 -20.89 2.19
C GLN A 46 -22.35 -21.28 2.54
N GLY A 47 -22.66 -22.56 2.44
CA GLY A 47 -23.96 -23.11 2.82
C GLY A 47 -24.23 -23.02 4.32
N ASN A 48 -25.31 -23.63 4.76
CA ASN A 48 -25.74 -23.60 6.15
C ASN A 48 -24.60 -24.03 7.08
N THR A 49 -24.22 -23.13 7.99
CA THR A 49 -23.14 -23.35 8.97
C THR A 49 -23.58 -22.82 10.31
N ASP A 50 -23.44 -23.64 11.35
CA ASP A 50 -23.75 -23.24 12.72
C ASP A 50 -22.57 -22.54 13.37
N VAL A 51 -22.79 -21.31 13.80
CA VAL A 51 -21.76 -20.45 14.42
C VAL A 51 -22.22 -20.05 15.83
N PRO A 52 -21.29 -19.95 16.79
CA PRO A 52 -21.61 -19.44 18.12
C PRO A 52 -22.18 -18.03 18.06
N ASP A 53 -23.21 -17.76 18.82
CA ASP A 53 -23.93 -16.46 18.84
C ASP A 53 -22.99 -15.26 19.11
N GLN A 54 -21.88 -15.50 19.83
CA GLN A 54 -20.86 -14.48 20.12
C GLN A 54 -20.08 -13.98 18.89
N GLN A 55 -20.05 -14.75 17.80
CA GLN A 55 -19.33 -14.41 16.58
C GLN A 55 -20.24 -13.75 15.53
N VAL A 56 -21.54 -13.72 15.79
CA VAL A 56 -22.54 -13.20 14.88
C VAL A 56 -22.86 -11.75 15.21
N VAL A 57 -22.66 -10.86 14.23
CA VAL A 57 -23.04 -9.45 14.36
C VAL A 57 -24.53 -9.29 14.17
N GLN A 58 -25.25 -8.98 15.23
CA GLN A 58 -26.70 -8.75 15.23
C GLN A 58 -27.03 -7.31 14.76
N PRO A 59 -28.18 -7.06 14.07
CA PRO A 59 -29.18 -8.04 13.60
C PRO A 59 -28.79 -8.66 12.26
N LEU A 60 -28.86 -9.99 12.17
CA LEU A 60 -28.74 -10.70 10.91
C LEU A 60 -29.93 -10.39 10.00
N LYS A 61 -29.64 -10.10 8.74
CA LYS A 61 -30.66 -9.94 7.72
C LYS A 61 -31.06 -11.30 7.15
N ARG A 62 -32.25 -11.38 6.58
CA ARG A 62 -32.87 -12.63 6.20
C ARG A 62 -32.67 -12.95 4.74
N VAL A 63 -32.57 -14.23 4.43
CA VAL A 63 -32.79 -14.74 3.09
C VAL A 63 -34.29 -14.73 2.81
N VAL A 64 -34.72 -14.10 1.73
CA VAL A 64 -36.14 -14.06 1.33
C VAL A 64 -36.53 -15.38 0.72
N ARG A 65 -35.73 -15.88 -0.22
CA ARG A 65 -35.96 -17.16 -0.92
C ARG A 65 -34.75 -17.53 -1.80
N VAL A 66 -34.72 -18.74 -2.29
CA VAL A 66 -33.80 -19.18 -3.34
C VAL A 66 -34.20 -18.52 -4.67
N ALA A 67 -33.22 -18.17 -5.48
CA ALA A 67 -33.45 -17.56 -6.78
C ALA A 67 -34.02 -18.55 -7.79
N THR A 68 -34.88 -18.06 -8.66
CA THR A 68 -35.56 -18.82 -9.74
C THR A 68 -34.99 -18.40 -11.10
N GLU A 69 -35.30 -19.14 -12.16
CA GLU A 69 -34.96 -18.77 -13.54
C GLU A 69 -35.53 -17.40 -13.96
N THR A 70 -36.65 -17.01 -13.42
CA THR A 70 -37.27 -15.69 -13.66
C THR A 70 -36.44 -14.58 -13.06
N ASP A 71 -35.77 -14.83 -11.94
CA ASP A 71 -34.87 -13.88 -11.30
C ASP A 71 -33.59 -13.68 -12.12
N MET A 72 -33.05 -14.75 -12.71
CA MET A 72 -31.91 -14.68 -13.61
C MET A 72 -32.22 -13.84 -14.86
N LYS A 73 -33.40 -14.04 -15.45
CA LYS A 73 -33.88 -13.20 -16.58
C LYS A 73 -34.05 -11.73 -16.17
N THR A 74 -34.49 -11.50 -14.94
CA THR A 74 -34.62 -10.15 -14.40
C THR A 74 -33.22 -9.49 -14.21
N LEU A 75 -32.25 -10.25 -13.72
CA LEU A 75 -30.85 -9.77 -13.61
C LEU A 75 -30.27 -9.37 -14.98
N GLU A 76 -30.43 -10.22 -15.98
CA GLU A 76 -29.98 -9.92 -17.35
C GLU A 76 -30.63 -8.66 -17.91
N ARG A 77 -31.95 -8.52 -17.72
CA ARG A 77 -32.66 -7.31 -18.14
C ARG A 77 -32.19 -6.07 -17.40
N ASN A 78 -31.95 -6.16 -16.09
CA ASN A 78 -31.44 -5.07 -15.29
C ASN A 78 -30.02 -4.66 -15.70
N LYS A 79 -29.18 -5.64 -16.08
CA LYS A 79 -27.86 -5.38 -16.62
C LYS A 79 -27.92 -4.61 -17.93
N LYS A 80 -28.74 -5.06 -18.89
CA LYS A 80 -28.93 -4.34 -20.16
C LYS A 80 -29.44 -2.92 -19.94
N ARG A 81 -30.40 -2.74 -19.03
CA ARG A 81 -30.92 -1.41 -18.67
C ARG A 81 -29.86 -0.52 -18.03
N ALA A 82 -28.96 -1.08 -17.22
CA ALA A 82 -27.84 -0.35 -16.64
C ALA A 82 -26.82 0.08 -17.71
N ASP A 83 -26.54 -0.79 -18.69
CA ASP A 83 -25.65 -0.48 -19.82
C ASP A 83 -26.22 0.64 -20.69
N GLU A 84 -27.51 0.59 -21.00
CA GLU A 84 -28.23 1.67 -21.72
C GLU A 84 -28.20 2.98 -20.91
N ALA A 85 -28.44 2.90 -19.61
CA ALA A 85 -28.43 4.06 -18.73
C ALA A 85 -27.03 4.69 -18.63
N PHE A 86 -25.97 3.89 -18.66
CA PHE A 86 -24.60 4.36 -18.70
C PHE A 86 -24.31 5.21 -19.95
N ILE A 87 -24.72 4.73 -21.12
CA ILE A 87 -24.53 5.44 -22.39
C ILE A 87 -25.26 6.79 -22.38
N ILE A 88 -26.53 6.78 -21.98
CA ILE A 88 -27.34 8.00 -21.93
C ILE A 88 -26.81 8.99 -20.89
N CYS A 89 -26.39 8.50 -19.72
CA CYS A 89 -25.82 9.36 -18.70
C CYS A 89 -24.51 10.01 -19.16
N LYS A 90 -23.64 9.25 -19.81
CA LYS A 90 -22.38 9.75 -20.36
C LYS A 90 -22.61 10.87 -21.37
N GLN A 91 -23.55 10.68 -22.29
CA GLN A 91 -23.89 11.71 -23.27
C GLN A 91 -24.41 12.99 -22.59
N LYS A 92 -25.26 12.85 -21.57
CA LYS A 92 -25.78 14.01 -20.84
C LYS A 92 -24.73 14.75 -20.00
N ILE A 93 -23.72 14.04 -19.50
CA ILE A 93 -22.56 14.63 -18.82
C ILE A 93 -21.76 15.48 -19.81
N GLU A 94 -21.53 14.96 -21.02
CA GLU A 94 -20.84 15.65 -22.11
C GLU A 94 -21.63 16.88 -22.58
N ASP A 95 -22.94 16.74 -22.83
CA ASP A 95 -23.85 17.84 -23.25
C ASP A 95 -23.87 19.00 -22.26
N ARG A 96 -23.69 18.71 -20.95
CA ARG A 96 -23.68 19.70 -19.87
C ARG A 96 -22.29 20.20 -19.49
N GLY A 97 -21.24 19.63 -20.07
CA GLY A 97 -19.86 19.98 -19.77
C GLY A 97 -19.48 19.80 -18.29
N LEU A 98 -20.00 18.74 -17.62
CA LEU A 98 -19.70 18.47 -16.22
C LEU A 98 -18.31 17.82 -16.07
N GLU A 99 -17.50 18.37 -15.17
CA GLU A 99 -16.16 17.83 -14.85
C GLU A 99 -16.26 16.58 -13.95
N MET A 100 -16.79 15.51 -14.50
CA MET A 100 -16.93 14.23 -13.81
C MET A 100 -16.73 13.07 -14.80
N ASN A 101 -16.16 11.98 -14.31
CA ASN A 101 -15.97 10.76 -15.11
C ASN A 101 -16.91 9.67 -14.61
N LEU A 102 -17.82 9.22 -15.47
CA LEU A 102 -18.76 8.13 -15.16
C LEU A 102 -18.03 6.80 -15.24
N VAL A 103 -18.06 6.01 -14.17
CA VAL A 103 -17.36 4.74 -14.06
C VAL A 103 -18.27 3.57 -14.41
N THR A 104 -19.46 3.49 -13.79
CA THR A 104 -20.44 2.44 -14.05
C THR A 104 -21.84 2.86 -13.62
N ALA A 105 -22.85 2.16 -14.14
CA ALA A 105 -24.23 2.26 -13.69
C ALA A 105 -24.72 0.89 -13.20
N GLU A 106 -25.57 0.88 -12.18
CA GLU A 106 -26.20 -0.33 -11.63
C GLU A 106 -27.70 -0.10 -11.48
N CYS A 107 -28.49 -1.10 -11.82
CA CYS A 107 -29.93 -1.13 -11.56
C CYS A 107 -30.18 -2.06 -10.36
N THR A 108 -30.95 -1.61 -9.37
CA THR A 108 -31.35 -2.49 -8.25
C THR A 108 -32.22 -3.64 -8.75
N PHE A 109 -32.20 -4.76 -8.03
CA PHE A 109 -32.93 -5.96 -8.43
C PHE A 109 -34.45 -5.71 -8.62
N ASP A 110 -35.03 -4.88 -7.76
CA ASP A 110 -36.42 -4.43 -7.80
C ASP A 110 -36.71 -3.35 -8.86
N MET A 111 -35.73 -2.92 -9.64
CA MET A 111 -35.78 -1.85 -10.65
C MET A 111 -36.25 -0.47 -10.13
N ASN A 112 -36.29 -0.27 -8.83
CA ASN A 112 -36.78 0.97 -8.23
C ASN A 112 -35.74 2.09 -8.25
N LYS A 113 -34.46 1.74 -8.45
CA LYS A 113 -33.34 2.69 -8.41
C LYS A 113 -32.31 2.40 -9.49
N LEU A 114 -31.76 3.47 -10.06
CA LEU A 114 -30.54 3.46 -10.86
C LEU A 114 -29.44 4.19 -10.09
N LEU A 115 -28.33 3.50 -9.88
CA LEU A 115 -27.13 4.04 -9.23
C LEU A 115 -26.07 4.30 -10.28
N PHE A 116 -25.51 5.50 -10.27
CA PHE A 116 -24.40 5.89 -11.12
C PHE A 116 -23.19 6.19 -10.26
N TYR A 117 -22.10 5.50 -10.54
CA TYR A 117 -20.83 5.70 -9.84
C TYR A 117 -19.91 6.55 -10.68
N PHE A 118 -19.37 7.60 -10.09
CA PHE A 118 -18.51 8.53 -10.80
C PHE A 118 -17.32 8.98 -9.96
N THR A 119 -16.26 9.45 -10.63
CA THR A 119 -15.12 10.13 -10.02
C THR A 119 -15.10 11.59 -10.46
N ALA A 120 -14.65 12.48 -9.57
CA ALA A 120 -14.43 13.89 -9.85
C ALA A 120 -13.38 14.45 -8.88
N ASP A 121 -12.58 15.41 -9.34
CA ASP A 121 -11.55 16.04 -8.51
C ASP A 121 -12.12 17.01 -7.47
N GLY A 122 -13.32 17.52 -7.72
CA GLY A 122 -14.00 18.48 -6.86
C GLY A 122 -15.47 18.15 -6.61
N ARG A 123 -16.19 19.15 -6.12
CA ARG A 123 -17.63 19.08 -5.93
C ARG A 123 -18.35 19.44 -7.23
N VAL A 124 -19.10 18.52 -7.79
CA VAL A 124 -19.88 18.69 -9.01
C VAL A 124 -21.34 19.02 -8.66
N ASP A 125 -21.94 19.98 -9.35
CA ASP A 125 -23.40 20.22 -9.27
C ASP A 125 -24.12 19.40 -10.34
N PHE A 126 -24.70 18.31 -9.94
CA PHE A 126 -25.40 17.37 -10.79
C PHE A 126 -26.94 17.45 -10.70
N ARG A 127 -27.50 18.54 -10.11
CA ARG A 127 -28.96 18.65 -9.90
C ARG A 127 -29.76 18.57 -11.19
N GLU A 128 -29.30 19.25 -12.23
CA GLU A 128 -29.94 19.25 -13.52
C GLU A 128 -29.75 17.88 -14.24
N LEU A 129 -28.58 17.25 -14.11
CA LEU A 129 -28.33 15.91 -14.63
C LEU A 129 -29.31 14.89 -14.02
N VAL A 130 -29.55 14.97 -12.70
CA VAL A 130 -30.50 14.08 -12.02
C VAL A 130 -31.91 14.26 -12.56
N LYS A 131 -32.36 15.52 -12.78
CA LYS A 131 -33.67 15.79 -13.35
C LYS A 131 -33.83 15.20 -14.75
N ASP A 132 -32.84 15.36 -15.60
CA ASP A 132 -32.83 14.82 -16.94
C ASP A 132 -32.91 13.29 -16.93
N LEU A 133 -32.05 12.64 -16.12
CA LEU A 133 -32.04 11.19 -16.01
C LEU A 133 -33.38 10.67 -15.43
N ALA A 134 -33.94 11.34 -14.42
CA ALA A 134 -35.22 10.98 -13.85
C ALA A 134 -36.37 11.11 -14.87
N SER A 135 -36.34 12.10 -15.75
CA SER A 135 -37.34 12.28 -16.82
C SER A 135 -37.29 11.14 -17.86
N VAL A 136 -36.08 10.65 -18.18
CA VAL A 136 -35.86 9.57 -19.16
C VAL A 136 -36.25 8.22 -18.58
N PHE A 137 -35.70 7.89 -17.40
CA PHE A 137 -35.84 6.53 -16.82
C PHE A 137 -37.07 6.34 -15.94
N ARG A 138 -37.69 7.41 -15.49
CA ARG A 138 -38.84 7.42 -14.57
C ARG A 138 -38.65 6.57 -13.33
N THR A 139 -37.41 6.52 -12.85
CA THR A 139 -36.98 5.79 -11.65
C THR A 139 -36.16 6.69 -10.76
N ARG A 140 -35.97 6.31 -9.51
CA ARG A 140 -35.10 7.05 -8.59
C ARG A 140 -33.65 6.97 -9.03
N ILE A 141 -33.03 8.11 -9.23
CA ILE A 141 -31.62 8.24 -9.63
C ILE A 141 -30.78 8.54 -8.39
N GLU A 142 -29.73 7.76 -8.18
CA GLU A 142 -28.72 8.02 -7.15
C GLU A 142 -27.35 8.15 -7.82
N LEU A 143 -26.68 9.30 -7.64
CA LEU A 143 -25.31 9.57 -8.07
C LEU A 143 -24.38 9.39 -6.86
N ARG A 144 -23.34 8.57 -7.00
CA ARG A 144 -22.38 8.27 -5.94
C ARG A 144 -20.98 8.56 -6.42
N GLN A 145 -20.35 9.54 -5.79
CA GLN A 145 -18.93 9.78 -5.99
C GLN A 145 -18.13 8.67 -5.31
N ILE A 146 -17.17 8.10 -6.03
CA ILE A 146 -16.27 7.04 -5.55
C ILE A 146 -14.82 7.53 -5.58
N GLY A 147 -13.96 6.86 -4.82
CA GLY A 147 -12.55 7.16 -4.82
C GLY A 147 -11.83 6.47 -5.99
N VAL A 148 -10.67 7.02 -6.39
CA VAL A 148 -9.84 6.48 -7.51
C VAL A 148 -9.44 5.00 -7.34
N ARG A 149 -9.37 4.49 -6.11
CA ARG A 149 -9.10 3.06 -5.88
C ARG A 149 -10.35 2.21 -6.11
N ASP A 150 -11.52 2.72 -5.75
CA ASP A 150 -12.79 2.04 -5.99
C ASP A 150 -13.11 2.01 -7.48
N GLU A 151 -12.76 3.08 -8.21
CA GLU A 151 -12.78 3.11 -9.67
C GLU A 151 -11.89 1.99 -10.25
N ALA A 152 -10.62 1.94 -9.84
CA ALA A 152 -9.69 0.90 -10.28
C ALA A 152 -10.19 -0.52 -9.91
N LYS A 153 -10.85 -0.69 -8.74
CA LYS A 153 -11.47 -1.96 -8.32
C LYS A 153 -12.62 -2.36 -9.24
N MET A 154 -13.44 -1.40 -9.67
CA MET A 154 -14.60 -1.65 -10.54
C MET A 154 -14.22 -1.94 -11.98
N ILE A 155 -13.23 -1.21 -12.51
CA ILE A 155 -12.73 -1.39 -13.88
C ILE A 155 -11.90 -2.67 -13.98
N GLY A 156 -11.13 -3.01 -12.92
CA GLY A 156 -10.20 -4.13 -12.93
C GLY A 156 -8.92 -3.82 -13.71
N GLY A 157 -8.20 -4.87 -14.09
CA GLY A 157 -6.98 -4.77 -14.88
C GLY A 157 -5.79 -5.46 -14.25
N LEU A 158 -4.59 -5.21 -14.78
CA LEU A 158 -3.33 -5.80 -14.34
C LEU A 158 -2.47 -4.78 -13.60
N GLY A 159 -1.84 -5.22 -12.52
CA GLY A 159 -0.84 -4.45 -11.81
C GLY A 159 0.52 -4.47 -12.52
N CYS A 160 1.46 -3.64 -12.04
CA CYS A 160 2.86 -3.65 -12.51
C CYS A 160 3.58 -4.99 -12.28
N CYS A 161 3.05 -5.86 -11.43
CA CYS A 161 3.52 -7.23 -11.19
C CYS A 161 2.99 -8.25 -12.19
N GLY A 162 2.13 -7.86 -13.16
CA GLY A 162 1.52 -8.75 -14.15
C GLY A 162 0.35 -9.59 -13.63
N ARG A 163 -0.06 -9.44 -12.36
CA ARG A 163 -1.24 -10.08 -11.78
C ARG A 163 -2.43 -9.12 -11.84
N GLU A 164 -3.64 -9.67 -11.71
CA GLU A 164 -4.84 -8.86 -11.47
C GLU A 164 -4.66 -7.92 -10.28
N LEU A 165 -5.34 -6.78 -10.33
CA LEU A 165 -5.27 -5.80 -9.24
C LEU A 165 -5.69 -6.45 -7.92
N CYS A 166 -4.89 -6.28 -6.86
CA CYS A 166 -5.19 -6.82 -5.53
C CYS A 166 -6.56 -6.36 -5.03
N CYS A 167 -6.94 -5.10 -5.31
CA CYS A 167 -8.23 -4.53 -4.93
C CYS A 167 -9.41 -5.14 -5.69
N SER A 168 -9.23 -5.65 -6.90
CA SER A 168 -10.30 -6.28 -7.66
C SER A 168 -10.35 -7.80 -7.46
N SER A 169 -9.29 -8.42 -6.93
CA SER A 169 -9.23 -9.88 -6.76
C SER A 169 -9.52 -10.34 -5.33
N TYR A 170 -8.68 -10.01 -4.34
CA TYR A 170 -8.79 -10.59 -2.99
C TYR A 170 -8.75 -9.57 -1.85
N LEU A 171 -8.31 -8.31 -2.10
CA LEU A 171 -8.12 -7.33 -1.05
C LEU A 171 -9.34 -6.41 -0.95
N ASP A 172 -10.14 -6.62 0.08
CA ASP A 172 -11.36 -5.84 0.33
C ASP A 172 -11.16 -4.69 1.31
N ASP A 173 -10.29 -4.88 2.32
CA ASP A 173 -10.03 -3.87 3.35
C ASP A 173 -8.72 -3.14 3.06
N PHE A 174 -8.74 -1.81 3.15
CA PHE A 174 -7.60 -0.94 2.85
C PHE A 174 -7.13 -0.20 4.08
N HIS A 175 -5.86 -0.41 4.42
CA HIS A 175 -5.20 0.29 5.50
C HIS A 175 -4.26 1.37 4.95
N PRO A 176 -3.91 2.39 5.75
CA PRO A 176 -2.91 3.39 5.37
C PRO A 176 -1.58 2.75 5.01
N VAL A 177 -1.00 3.18 3.89
CA VAL A 177 0.30 2.71 3.40
C VAL A 177 1.32 3.83 3.53
N SER A 178 2.50 3.51 4.03
CA SER A 178 3.62 4.45 4.15
C SER A 178 4.77 4.13 3.21
N ILE A 179 5.57 5.14 2.88
CA ILE A 179 6.79 4.97 2.06
C ILE A 179 7.83 4.07 2.76
N ASN A 180 7.81 4.04 4.11
CA ASN A 180 8.73 3.18 4.86
C ASN A 180 8.47 1.70 4.56
N MET A 181 7.22 1.28 4.35
CA MET A 181 6.89 -0.09 3.96
C MET A 181 7.56 -0.48 2.62
N ALA A 182 7.67 0.46 1.67
CA ALA A 182 8.38 0.22 0.41
C ALA A 182 9.90 0.08 0.63
N LYS A 183 10.49 0.87 1.56
CA LYS A 183 11.91 0.73 1.95
C LYS A 183 12.17 -0.61 2.63
N ASP A 184 11.30 -1.02 3.54
CA ASP A 184 11.41 -2.29 4.25
C ASP A 184 11.35 -3.49 3.29
N GLN A 185 10.66 -3.34 2.16
CA GLN A 185 10.56 -4.34 1.10
C GLN A 185 11.67 -4.20 0.03
N ASN A 186 12.66 -3.33 0.24
CA ASN A 186 13.76 -3.05 -0.71
C ASN A 186 13.28 -2.59 -2.09
N LEU A 187 12.14 -1.92 -2.18
CA LEU A 187 11.65 -1.37 -3.43
C LEU A 187 12.26 -0.01 -3.72
N SER A 188 12.50 0.24 -5.01
CA SER A 188 12.90 1.57 -5.47
C SER A 188 11.81 2.61 -5.14
N LEU A 189 12.21 3.76 -4.59
CA LEU A 189 11.29 4.84 -4.23
C LEU A 189 10.79 5.65 -5.43
N ASN A 190 11.02 5.18 -6.65
CA ASN A 190 10.47 5.80 -7.83
C ASN A 190 8.93 5.70 -7.80
N PRO A 191 8.19 6.82 -7.90
CA PRO A 191 6.73 6.83 -7.89
C PRO A 191 6.10 5.84 -8.88
N ALA A 192 6.68 5.67 -10.07
CA ALA A 192 6.21 4.71 -11.06
C ALA A 192 6.32 3.23 -10.61
N LYS A 193 7.14 2.92 -9.60
CA LYS A 193 7.34 1.56 -9.08
C LYS A 193 6.59 1.27 -7.79
N ILE A 194 6.22 2.31 -7.02
CA ILE A 194 5.53 2.16 -5.74
C ILE A 194 4.07 2.62 -5.77
N SER A 195 3.63 3.26 -6.88
CA SER A 195 2.22 3.63 -7.07
C SER A 195 1.48 2.57 -7.88
N GLY A 196 0.24 2.33 -7.50
CA GLY A 196 -0.69 1.51 -8.27
C GLY A 196 -1.32 2.30 -9.43
N VAL A 197 -2.09 1.63 -10.26
CA VAL A 197 -2.86 2.26 -11.37
C VAL A 197 -3.83 3.35 -10.89
N CYS A 198 -4.27 3.28 -9.64
CA CYS A 198 -5.11 4.31 -9.00
C CYS A 198 -4.32 5.56 -8.54
N GLY A 199 -3.03 5.70 -8.85
CA GLY A 199 -2.19 6.83 -8.46
C GLY A 199 -1.80 6.87 -6.97
N ARG A 200 -2.34 5.98 -6.13
CA ARG A 200 -1.99 5.85 -4.70
C ARG A 200 -0.91 4.80 -4.51
N LEU A 201 -0.24 4.82 -3.35
CA LEU A 201 0.70 3.75 -3.00
C LEU A 201 0.04 2.37 -3.09
N MET A 202 0.78 1.38 -3.60
CA MET A 202 0.28 0.02 -3.81
C MET A 202 -0.21 -0.60 -2.50
N CYS A 203 -1.41 -1.15 -2.51
CA CYS A 203 -2.05 -1.78 -1.34
C CYS A 203 -1.34 -3.06 -0.89
N CYS A 204 -0.70 -3.79 -1.81
CA CYS A 204 0.11 -4.97 -1.49
C CYS A 204 1.28 -4.65 -0.56
N LEU A 205 1.81 -3.43 -0.57
CA LEU A 205 2.87 -3.02 0.37
C LEU A 205 2.47 -3.23 1.83
N LYS A 206 1.24 -2.85 2.19
CA LYS A 206 0.73 -3.09 3.56
C LYS A 206 0.38 -4.55 3.78
N TYR A 207 -0.20 -5.20 2.79
CA TYR A 207 -0.59 -6.61 2.88
C TYR A 207 0.60 -7.52 3.17
N GLU A 208 1.73 -7.28 2.49
CA GLU A 208 2.93 -8.07 2.64
C GLU A 208 3.85 -7.60 3.79
N HIS A 209 3.61 -6.39 4.35
CA HIS A 209 4.52 -5.75 5.29
C HIS A 209 4.85 -6.60 6.52
N GLU A 210 3.89 -7.32 7.07
CA GLU A 210 4.09 -8.14 8.26
C GLU A 210 5.07 -9.29 7.99
N ALA A 211 4.92 -9.97 6.84
CA ALA A 211 5.84 -11.02 6.42
C ALA A 211 7.26 -10.48 6.21
N TYR A 212 7.40 -9.31 5.57
CA TYR A 212 8.72 -8.67 5.42
C TYR A 212 9.32 -8.23 6.75
N ALA A 213 8.50 -7.72 7.68
CA ALA A 213 8.97 -7.34 9.02
C ALA A 213 9.48 -8.54 9.82
N GLU A 214 8.91 -9.72 9.63
CA GLU A 214 9.41 -10.96 10.22
C GLU A 214 10.72 -11.40 9.58
N LEU A 215 10.79 -11.38 8.24
CA LEU A 215 11.99 -11.74 7.52
C LEU A 215 13.17 -10.80 7.83
N GLN A 216 12.91 -9.49 8.01
CA GLN A 216 13.95 -8.54 8.41
C GLN A 216 14.61 -8.85 9.76
N LYS A 217 13.92 -9.56 10.66
CA LYS A 217 14.51 -9.96 11.96
C LYS A 217 15.61 -11.01 11.79
N VAL A 218 15.56 -11.78 10.71
CA VAL A 218 16.49 -12.90 10.42
C VAL A 218 17.52 -12.50 9.36
N THR A 219 17.16 -11.60 8.44
CA THR A 219 17.99 -11.20 7.32
C THR A 219 19.00 -10.11 7.72
N PRO A 220 20.31 -10.28 7.41
CA PRO A 220 21.30 -9.25 7.66
C PRO A 220 21.03 -8.03 6.76
N ARG A 221 21.25 -6.82 7.30
CA ARG A 221 21.07 -5.57 6.54
C ARG A 221 22.17 -5.39 5.52
N GLN A 222 21.84 -4.80 4.38
CA GLN A 222 22.82 -4.40 3.39
C GLN A 222 23.88 -3.47 4.01
N GLY A 223 25.17 -3.73 3.74
CA GLY A 223 26.30 -3.01 4.29
C GLY A 223 26.76 -3.50 5.67
N SER A 224 26.07 -4.45 6.30
CA SER A 224 26.53 -5.06 7.57
C SER A 224 27.68 -6.04 7.33
N VAL A 225 28.55 -6.17 8.33
CA VAL A 225 29.60 -7.18 8.34
C VAL A 225 29.06 -8.45 8.98
N VAL A 226 29.25 -9.56 8.30
CA VAL A 226 28.77 -10.89 8.71
C VAL A 226 29.92 -11.89 8.70
N ASP A 227 29.86 -12.84 9.63
CA ASP A 227 30.70 -14.04 9.59
C ASP A 227 29.93 -15.13 8.83
N THR A 228 30.56 -15.66 7.80
CA THR A 228 30.03 -16.75 6.95
C THR A 228 30.89 -18.00 7.12
N PRO A 229 30.45 -19.18 6.64
CA PRO A 229 31.27 -20.40 6.69
C PRO A 229 32.64 -20.27 6.00
N GLU A 230 32.71 -19.39 4.97
CA GLU A 230 33.93 -19.19 4.17
C GLU A 230 34.81 -18.01 4.67
N GLY A 231 34.36 -17.27 5.65
CA GLY A 231 35.12 -16.16 6.21
C GLY A 231 34.24 -14.95 6.54
N ARG A 232 34.90 -13.88 6.95
CA ARG A 232 34.25 -12.59 7.22
C ARG A 232 34.05 -11.82 5.94
N GLY A 233 32.91 -11.11 5.83
CA GLY A 233 32.64 -10.29 4.66
C GLY A 233 31.55 -9.27 4.88
N LYS A 234 31.35 -8.44 3.87
CA LYS A 234 30.34 -7.38 3.85
C LYS A 234 29.17 -7.76 2.98
N VAL A 235 27.95 -7.61 3.51
CA VAL A 235 26.72 -7.86 2.75
C VAL A 235 26.50 -6.76 1.70
N ILE A 236 26.47 -7.13 0.42
CA ILE A 236 26.27 -6.20 -0.70
C ILE A 236 24.79 -6.13 -1.07
N SER A 237 24.09 -7.26 -1.11
CA SER A 237 22.66 -7.29 -1.40
C SER A 237 21.98 -8.44 -0.67
N THR A 238 20.70 -8.28 -0.38
CA THR A 238 19.88 -9.29 0.29
C THR A 238 18.62 -9.55 -0.51
N GLN A 239 18.24 -10.81 -0.62
CA GLN A 239 16.97 -11.25 -1.20
C GLN A 239 16.11 -11.86 -0.09
N MET A 240 15.33 -11.01 0.60
CA MET A 240 14.60 -11.40 1.80
C MET A 240 13.67 -12.58 1.57
N LEU A 241 12.91 -12.59 0.47
CA LEU A 241 11.95 -13.67 0.17
C LEU A 241 12.62 -15.02 -0.13
N ARG A 242 13.84 -15.01 -0.67
CA ARG A 242 14.62 -16.23 -0.91
C ARG A 242 15.46 -16.63 0.29
N GLY A 243 15.59 -15.74 1.28
CA GLY A 243 16.44 -15.96 2.44
C GLY A 243 17.93 -16.02 2.09
N THR A 244 18.36 -15.38 0.98
CA THR A 244 19.77 -15.38 0.54
C THR A 244 20.36 -13.98 0.60
N CYS A 245 21.66 -13.91 0.83
CA CYS A 245 22.44 -12.68 0.79
C CYS A 245 23.73 -12.87 -0.02
N LYS A 246 24.11 -11.84 -0.76
CA LYS A 246 25.39 -11.79 -1.47
C LYS A 246 26.39 -11.06 -0.59
N VAL A 247 27.46 -11.75 -0.24
CA VAL A 247 28.51 -11.27 0.65
C VAL A 247 29.79 -11.17 -0.16
N GLN A 248 30.49 -10.04 0.02
CA GLN A 248 31.84 -9.86 -0.45
C GLN A 248 32.77 -10.22 0.69
N LEU A 249 33.56 -11.30 0.52
CA LEU A 249 34.52 -11.77 1.51
C LEU A 249 35.73 -10.86 1.55
N ASP A 250 36.24 -10.59 2.77
CA ASP A 250 37.40 -9.72 2.99
C ASP A 250 38.70 -10.36 2.48
N ASP A 251 38.81 -11.70 2.54
CA ASP A 251 39.97 -12.48 2.16
C ASP A 251 40.01 -12.90 0.69
N SER A 252 39.00 -12.55 -0.12
CA SER A 252 38.93 -12.92 -1.53
C SER A 252 39.77 -11.97 -2.40
N PRO A 253 40.82 -12.44 -3.11
CA PRO A 253 41.70 -11.60 -3.92
C PRO A 253 40.99 -10.93 -5.11
N GLU A 254 39.88 -11.48 -5.58
CA GLU A 254 39.12 -10.99 -6.73
C GLU A 254 37.84 -10.24 -6.36
N HIS A 255 37.61 -9.93 -5.06
CA HIS A 255 36.35 -9.34 -4.58
C HIS A 255 35.09 -10.08 -5.08
N SER A 256 35.20 -11.40 -5.22
CA SER A 256 34.09 -12.24 -5.70
C SER A 256 32.88 -12.15 -4.77
N LEU A 257 31.68 -12.10 -5.36
CA LEU A 257 30.42 -12.08 -4.63
C LEU A 257 29.93 -13.53 -4.48
N THR A 258 29.92 -14.03 -3.25
CA THR A 258 29.40 -15.36 -2.94
C THR A 258 28.00 -15.23 -2.34
N GLU A 259 27.10 -16.14 -2.72
CA GLU A 259 25.72 -16.15 -2.22
C GLU A 259 25.58 -17.17 -1.08
N PHE A 260 25.11 -16.69 0.08
CA PHE A 260 24.90 -17.49 1.28
C PHE A 260 23.44 -17.43 1.71
N GLN A 261 23.00 -18.47 2.41
CA GLN A 261 21.71 -18.44 3.12
C GLN A 261 21.81 -17.48 4.32
N CYS A 262 20.80 -16.63 4.51
CA CYS A 262 20.78 -15.69 5.64
C CYS A 262 20.87 -16.36 7.00
N THR A 263 20.44 -17.62 7.11
CA THR A 263 20.53 -18.45 8.31
C THR A 263 21.98 -18.86 8.65
N GLN A 264 22.88 -18.88 7.67
CA GLN A 264 24.29 -19.18 7.82
C GLN A 264 25.16 -17.97 8.13
N CYS A 265 24.61 -16.77 7.97
CA CYS A 265 25.32 -15.50 8.20
C CYS A 265 25.07 -14.98 9.60
N CYS A 266 26.11 -14.83 10.40
CA CYS A 266 26.04 -14.24 11.73
C CYS A 266 26.51 -12.77 11.70
N MET A 267 25.69 -11.85 12.22
CA MET A 267 26.09 -10.44 12.33
C MET A 267 27.17 -10.25 13.41
N VAL A 268 28.32 -9.65 13.05
CA VAL A 268 29.45 -9.39 13.96
C VAL A 268 29.10 -8.33 15.00
N LYS A 269 28.23 -7.35 14.66
CA LYS A 269 27.73 -6.30 15.56
C LYS A 269 26.22 -6.36 15.64
N GLY A 270 25.70 -6.93 16.71
CA GLY A 270 24.25 -7.03 16.98
C GLY A 270 23.88 -8.33 17.66
N ALA A 271 22.69 -8.40 18.26
CA ALA A 271 22.19 -9.64 18.82
C ALA A 271 21.88 -10.64 17.69
N CYS A 272 22.84 -11.52 17.42
CA CYS A 272 22.60 -12.64 16.50
C CYS A 272 21.59 -13.61 17.16
N ARG A 273 20.38 -13.72 16.63
CA ARG A 273 19.38 -14.68 17.11
C ARG A 273 19.79 -16.14 16.87
N ASN A 274 20.75 -16.37 15.97
CA ASN A 274 21.31 -17.69 15.66
C ASN A 274 22.56 -18.03 16.50
N ARG A 275 22.60 -17.64 17.78
CA ARG A 275 23.73 -17.91 18.69
C ARG A 275 24.14 -19.40 18.75
N GLN A 276 23.18 -20.32 18.57
CA GLN A 276 23.46 -21.77 18.57
C GLN A 276 24.21 -22.21 17.30
N ASN A 277 23.86 -21.63 16.14
CA ASN A 277 24.57 -21.91 14.91
C ASN A 277 25.93 -21.20 14.86
N ALA A 278 26.04 -19.99 15.42
CA ALA A 278 27.31 -19.24 15.52
C ALA A 278 28.35 -19.97 16.36
N ALA A 279 27.91 -20.62 17.44
CA ALA A 279 28.83 -21.42 18.30
C ALA A 279 29.33 -22.67 17.58
N ALA A 280 28.44 -23.36 16.86
CA ALA A 280 28.78 -24.55 16.07
C ALA A 280 29.73 -24.21 14.92
N MET A 281 29.51 -23.08 14.22
CA MET A 281 30.37 -22.61 13.14
C MET A 281 31.74 -22.10 13.63
N ALA A 282 31.78 -21.47 14.80
CA ALA A 282 33.05 -21.05 15.42
C ALA A 282 33.88 -22.26 15.86
N GLU A 283 33.23 -23.33 16.30
CA GLU A 283 33.90 -24.56 16.68
C GLU A 283 34.40 -25.35 15.45
N GLU A 284 33.64 -25.35 14.37
CA GLU A 284 34.02 -25.95 13.11
C GLU A 284 35.19 -25.20 12.43
N ARG A 285 35.23 -23.88 12.54
CA ARG A 285 36.32 -23.04 12.07
C ARG A 285 37.61 -23.30 12.86
N ARG A 286 37.54 -23.36 14.19
CA ARG A 286 38.69 -23.73 15.03
C ARG A 286 39.23 -25.09 14.67
N LYS A 287 38.35 -26.06 14.40
CA LYS A 287 38.78 -27.42 13.96
C LYS A 287 39.44 -27.40 12.59
N ARG A 288 39.10 -26.52 11.67
CA ARG A 288 39.78 -26.33 10.38
C ARG A 288 41.10 -25.61 10.54
N GLU A 289 41.18 -24.55 11.32
CA GLU A 289 42.41 -23.80 11.64
C GLU A 289 43.42 -24.73 12.34
N ASP A 290 42.99 -25.57 13.30
CA ASP A 290 43.82 -26.57 13.96
C ASP A 290 44.29 -27.70 13.00
N GLN A 291 43.52 -28.01 11.97
CA GLN A 291 43.92 -28.99 10.93
C GLN A 291 44.89 -28.39 9.89
N GLU A 292 44.77 -27.14 9.55
CA GLU A 292 45.68 -26.43 8.66
C GLU A 292 47.04 -26.16 9.35
N ASP A 293 47.05 -25.79 10.64
CA ASP A 293 48.26 -25.66 11.43
C ASP A 293 49.00 -27.00 11.65
N ALA A 294 48.24 -28.10 11.71
CA ALA A 294 48.87 -29.46 11.83
C ALA A 294 49.45 -29.97 10.51
N ALA A 295 49.06 -29.41 9.36
CA ALA A 295 49.50 -29.77 8.02
C ALA A 295 50.67 -28.91 7.50
N ALA A 296 51.10 -27.87 8.21
CA ALA A 296 52.19 -27.01 7.80
C ALA A 296 53.56 -27.65 8.12
N PRO A 297 54.48 -27.82 7.12
CA PRO A 297 55.80 -28.38 7.35
C PRO A 297 56.68 -27.46 8.19
N ALA A 298 57.36 -28.02 9.21
CA ALA A 298 58.16 -27.31 10.17
C ALA A 298 59.22 -26.37 9.55
N PRO A 299 59.39 -25.16 10.06
CA PRO A 299 60.41 -24.24 9.54
C PRO A 299 61.82 -24.70 9.94
N LYS A 300 62.68 -24.82 8.92
CA LYS A 300 64.10 -25.06 9.08
C LYS A 300 64.74 -23.85 9.78
N LYS A 301 65.44 -24.11 10.92
CA LYS A 301 66.27 -23.18 11.64
C LYS A 301 67.49 -22.87 10.79
N ASP A 302 67.73 -21.61 10.44
CA ASP A 302 69.06 -21.11 10.07
C ASP A 302 69.31 -19.72 10.68
N ALA A 303 70.56 -19.53 11.04
CA ALA A 303 71.28 -18.75 11.98
C ALA A 303 71.25 -17.20 11.79
N PRO A 304 71.85 -16.44 12.71
CA PRO A 304 71.54 -15.00 12.97
C PRO A 304 72.42 -14.05 12.16
N LYS A 305 71.86 -12.93 11.70
CA LYS A 305 72.64 -11.75 11.28
C LYS A 305 72.00 -10.42 11.71
N LYS A 306 72.77 -9.79 12.59
CA LYS A 306 73.19 -8.36 12.71
C LYS A 306 72.13 -7.26 12.57
N SER A 307 72.03 -6.55 13.68
CA SER A 307 71.68 -5.16 13.91
C SER A 307 71.98 -4.21 12.77
N GLU A 308 71.02 -3.36 12.35
CA GLU A 308 71.26 -2.03 11.84
C GLU A 308 70.10 -1.06 12.17
N THR A 309 70.46 0.15 12.45
CA THR A 309 69.80 1.33 13.01
C THR A 309 68.67 1.94 12.23
N PRO A 310 67.82 2.76 12.84
CA PRO A 310 66.55 3.23 12.25
C PRO A 310 66.75 4.40 11.28
N HIS A 311 66.27 4.25 10.05
CA HIS A 311 66.16 5.34 9.09
C HIS A 311 64.80 6.04 9.17
N GLN A 312 64.92 7.35 9.32
CA GLN A 312 63.86 8.35 9.29
C GLN A 312 63.07 8.28 7.97
N LYS A 313 61.74 8.33 8.05
CA LYS A 313 60.83 8.52 6.90
C LYS A 313 60.91 9.95 6.40
N PRO A 314 61.07 10.18 5.08
CA PRO A 314 60.86 11.50 4.48
C PRO A 314 59.36 11.81 4.37
N GLN A 315 59.00 13.01 4.82
CA GLN A 315 57.67 13.59 4.62
C GLN A 315 57.45 13.93 3.13
N GLN A 316 56.39 13.43 2.53
CA GLN A 316 55.92 13.88 1.23
C GLN A 316 55.07 15.16 1.39
N PRO A 317 55.24 16.16 0.51
CA PRO A 317 54.49 17.42 0.59
C PRO A 317 53.05 17.26 0.08
N ARG A 318 52.12 17.92 0.76
CA ARG A 318 50.70 18.03 0.38
C ARG A 318 50.52 18.75 -0.96
N PRO A 319 49.63 18.29 -1.85
CA PRO A 319 49.30 19.06 -3.05
C PRO A 319 48.44 20.30 -2.72
N PRO A 320 48.56 21.38 -3.51
CA PRO A 320 47.94 22.67 -3.23
C PRO A 320 46.42 22.64 -3.49
N ARG A 321 45.68 23.36 -2.63
CA ARG A 321 44.22 23.60 -2.78
C ARG A 321 43.96 24.40 -4.06
N LYS A 322 42.99 23.94 -4.87
CA LYS A 322 42.44 24.71 -5.99
C LYS A 322 41.58 25.86 -5.45
N PRO A 323 41.68 27.06 -6.05
CA PRO A 323 40.80 28.19 -5.69
C PRO A 323 39.39 28.06 -6.25
N ALA A 324 38.45 28.69 -5.55
CA ALA A 324 37.03 28.76 -5.92
C ALA A 324 36.84 29.57 -7.21
N PRO A 325 35.80 29.27 -8.02
CA PRO A 325 35.52 30.07 -9.23
C PRO A 325 34.90 31.40 -8.85
N GLN A 326 35.49 32.46 -9.34
CA GLN A 326 34.96 33.83 -9.37
C GLN A 326 33.83 33.92 -10.41
N GLN A 327 32.79 34.64 -10.04
CA GLN A 327 31.74 35.11 -10.93
C GLN A 327 32.29 36.04 -11.99
N ALA A 328 32.01 35.78 -13.26
CA ALA A 328 32.13 36.72 -14.34
C ALA A 328 30.76 37.14 -14.83
N ALA A 329 30.56 38.45 -14.88
CA ALA A 329 29.41 39.15 -15.41
C ALA A 329 29.53 39.32 -16.94
N GLY A 330 28.35 39.44 -17.56
CA GLY A 330 28.17 40.16 -18.87
C GLY A 330 28.05 39.23 -20.06
N ASP A 331 26.94 39.22 -20.71
CA ASP A 331 26.62 39.90 -21.95
C ASP A 331 25.23 39.48 -22.48
N GLU A 332 24.46 40.51 -22.65
CA GLU A 332 23.59 40.93 -23.81
C GLU A 332 22.57 39.97 -24.41
N LEU A 333 21.33 40.49 -24.28
CA LEU A 333 20.11 40.16 -25.04
C LEU A 333 20.19 40.67 -26.48
N PRO A 334 19.40 40.17 -27.40
CA PRO A 334 18.71 41.01 -28.37
C PRO A 334 17.20 41.09 -28.18
N GLU A 335 16.74 42.30 -28.30
CA GLU A 335 15.36 42.78 -28.42
C GLU A 335 14.72 42.32 -29.75
N ASP A 336 13.40 42.25 -29.72
CA ASP A 336 12.34 42.69 -30.65
C ASP A 336 11.14 41.74 -30.52
N ALA A 337 9.90 42.15 -30.38
CA ALA A 337 9.04 43.25 -30.79
C ALA A 337 7.80 43.31 -29.91
N GLN A 338 7.48 44.45 -29.34
CA GLN A 338 6.36 45.33 -29.66
C GLN A 338 4.98 44.70 -29.89
N ASN A 339 4.04 45.02 -29.06
CA ASN A 339 2.91 46.02 -29.13
C ASN A 339 1.67 45.34 -28.49
N GLU A 340 0.77 45.88 -27.76
CA GLU A 340 0.27 47.19 -27.41
C GLU A 340 -0.74 47.12 -26.26
N LEU A 341 -0.79 48.20 -25.50
CA LEU A 341 -1.94 48.84 -24.82
C LEU A 341 -2.59 48.25 -23.59
N SER A 342 -2.24 48.95 -22.49
CA SER A 342 -3.05 49.18 -21.27
C SER A 342 -4.25 50.16 -21.59
N PRO A 343 -5.15 50.61 -20.66
CA PRO A 343 -4.91 50.86 -19.23
C PRO A 343 -6.09 50.60 -18.24
N ASP A 344 -5.79 50.93 -16.95
CA ASP A 344 -6.67 51.30 -15.83
C ASP A 344 -7.25 50.16 -14.96
N GLY A 345 -7.18 50.15 -13.65
CA GLY A 345 -6.72 51.05 -12.61
C GLY A 345 -7.08 50.48 -11.25
N GLU A 346 -6.31 50.87 -10.24
CA GLU A 346 -6.63 50.90 -8.79
C GLU A 346 -6.82 49.56 -8.04
N GLY A 347 -6.19 49.21 -6.96
CA GLY A 347 -5.59 49.88 -5.84
C GLY A 347 -5.21 48.80 -4.80
N ALA A 348 -4.05 48.91 -4.21
CA ALA A 348 -3.51 48.12 -3.10
C ALA A 348 -4.23 48.40 -1.77
N PRO A 349 -4.02 47.65 -0.66
CA PRO A 349 -2.73 47.71 0.02
C PRO A 349 -2.24 46.41 0.71
N ARG A 350 -0.92 46.38 0.85
CA ARG A 350 -0.11 45.50 1.67
C ARG A 350 -0.47 45.53 3.16
N ARG A 351 -0.44 44.40 3.86
CA ARG A 351 -0.24 44.37 5.31
C ARG A 351 0.84 43.38 5.75
N ARG A 352 1.72 43.96 6.53
CA ARG A 352 2.98 43.56 7.12
C ARG A 352 2.88 42.35 8.07
N ARG A 353 3.97 41.58 8.07
CA ARG A 353 4.40 40.66 9.14
C ARG A 353 4.55 41.36 10.46
N ARG A 354 4.08 40.76 11.57
CA ARG A 354 4.64 40.96 12.90
C ARG A 354 4.83 39.63 13.63
N ARG A 355 6.07 39.47 14.12
CA ARG A 355 6.55 38.49 15.08
C ARG A 355 6.19 38.91 16.52
N GLY A 356 6.15 37.93 17.44
CA GLY A 356 6.28 38.04 18.90
C GLY A 356 4.96 37.65 19.58
N GLY A 357 4.90 36.90 20.65
CA GLY A 357 5.83 36.47 21.66
C GLY A 357 5.03 35.84 22.80
N ARG A 358 5.67 34.94 23.50
CA ARG A 358 5.40 34.23 24.75
C ARG A 358 4.42 34.86 25.76
N ARG A 359 3.57 34.02 26.43
CA ARG A 359 3.53 33.73 27.89
C ARG A 359 2.20 33.14 28.34
N ARG A 360 2.27 31.93 28.93
CA ARG A 360 1.91 31.47 30.26
C ARG A 360 0.76 32.18 30.98
N ARG A 361 -0.31 31.41 31.36
CA ARG A 361 -0.76 31.14 32.75
C ARG A 361 -2.12 30.46 32.76
N LYS A 362 -2.21 29.32 33.48
CA LYS A 362 -3.39 28.84 34.21
C LYS A 362 -3.56 29.74 35.46
N PRO A 363 -4.66 29.75 36.27
CA PRO A 363 -5.43 28.61 36.75
C PRO A 363 -6.93 28.87 37.06
N ASN A 364 -7.62 27.77 37.39
CA ASN A 364 -8.65 27.54 38.42
C ASN A 364 -9.96 28.36 38.50
N GLY A 365 -11.01 27.56 38.82
CA GLY A 365 -12.19 27.88 39.64
C GLY A 365 -13.46 27.31 39.03
N GLU A 366 -13.91 26.18 39.43
CA GLU A 366 -14.85 25.77 40.48
C GLU A 366 -16.31 26.13 40.23
N ASN A 367 -17.14 25.07 40.28
CA ASN A 367 -18.47 24.94 40.88
C ASN A 367 -19.73 25.33 40.10
N GLY A 368 -20.66 24.34 40.07
CA GLY A 368 -22.09 24.59 40.02
C GLY A 368 -22.88 23.55 39.24
N ALA A 369 -23.21 22.45 39.86
CA ALA A 369 -24.46 21.72 39.64
C ALA A 369 -25.42 22.12 40.78
N PRO A 370 -26.69 21.70 40.80
CA PRO A 370 -27.60 21.07 39.85
C PRO A 370 -28.98 21.78 39.82
N GLU A 371 -29.91 21.37 38.98
CA GLU A 371 -31.30 21.14 39.46
C GLU A 371 -32.18 20.44 38.41
N GLN A 372 -32.91 19.51 38.89
CA GLN A 372 -33.95 18.69 38.29
C GLN A 372 -35.20 19.55 38.04
N HIS A 373 -35.95 19.25 36.98
CA HIS A 373 -37.42 19.27 37.02
C HIS A 373 -38.03 18.27 36.05
N SER A 374 -38.73 17.39 36.63
CA SER A 374 -39.82 16.51 36.28
C SER A 374 -41.04 17.23 35.68
N GLY A 375 -41.84 16.48 34.90
CA GLY A 375 -43.24 16.72 34.50
C GLY A 375 -43.48 16.28 33.07
N GLU A 376 -44.00 15.07 32.82
CA GLU A 376 -45.42 14.70 32.63
C GLU A 376 -46.14 15.58 31.57
N GLU A 377 -46.34 14.98 30.42
CA GLU A 377 -47.57 14.43 29.81
C GLU A 377 -47.22 13.73 28.47
#